data_d9f235c149c8448638645ba2d38758aa
#
_entry.id   d9f235c149c8448638645ba2d38758aa
#
_cell.length_a   1.000
_cell.length_b   1.000
_cell.length_c   1.000
_cell.angle_alpha   90.00
_cell.angle_beta   90.00
_cell.angle_gamma   90.00
#
_symmetry.space_group_name_H-M   'P 1'
#
loop_
_entity.id
_entity.type
_entity.pdbx_description
1 polymer ?
#
loop_
_entity_poly.entity_id
_entity_poly.type
_entity_poly.pdbx_seq_one_letter_code
_entity_poly.pdbx_strand_id
1 'polypeptide(L)'
;PSFRYSKKVLTFYKHEKDKVEMKTLIPQLFLSMKQYTKEQFTKDVVSGIIVAIIALPLSIALALASGVTPEQGLYTAIIAGFVISFLGGSKVQIAGPTAAFATIVAGIVIKNGMEGLATATVLAGLILVIMGFLRLGSLIRFIPYTITTGFTTGIAVTIFIGQIKDFMGLTFMEAPVETMGKLGQVISCINTLNLQALAVGAVSLAILILW
;
A
#
# COMPACT_ATOMS: atom_id res chain seq x y z
N PRO A 1 13.22 -27.72 -20.61
CA PRO A 1 12.17 -28.61 -20.12
C PRO A 1 10.83 -27.85 -20.12
N SER A 2 9.99 -28.16 -21.13
CA SER A 2 8.65 -27.58 -21.29
C SER A 2 7.74 -28.13 -20.19
N PHE A 3 7.36 -27.28 -19.25
CA PHE A 3 6.31 -27.59 -18.28
C PHE A 3 4.98 -27.71 -19.01
N ARG A 4 4.62 -28.95 -19.34
CA ARG A 4 3.32 -29.31 -19.93
C ARG A 4 2.29 -29.31 -18.79
N TYR A 5 1.65 -28.18 -18.52
CA TYR A 5 0.51 -28.15 -17.60
C TYR A 5 -0.57 -29.11 -18.07
N SER A 6 -1.01 -29.99 -17.17
CA SER A 6 -2.08 -30.96 -17.45
C SER A 6 -3.32 -30.21 -17.98
N LYS A 7 -3.97 -30.79 -19.00
CA LYS A 7 -5.23 -30.24 -19.57
C LYS A 7 -6.28 -29.93 -18.51
N LYS A 8 -6.31 -30.66 -17.40
CA LYS A 8 -7.18 -30.41 -16.25
C LYS A 8 -6.89 -29.07 -15.56
N VAL A 9 -5.64 -28.66 -15.44
CA VAL A 9 -5.24 -27.37 -14.83
C VAL A 9 -5.64 -26.24 -15.77
N LEU A 10 -5.43 -26.40 -17.05
CA LEU A 10 -5.88 -25.41 -18.06
C LEU A 10 -7.40 -25.27 -18.13
N THR A 11 -8.12 -26.38 -18.00
CA THR A 11 -9.61 -26.36 -17.99
C THR A 11 -10.13 -25.75 -16.70
N PHE A 12 -9.49 -26.01 -15.55
CA PHE A 12 -9.81 -25.38 -14.28
C PHE A 12 -9.57 -23.87 -14.32
N TYR A 13 -8.42 -23.43 -14.83
CA TYR A 13 -8.09 -22.02 -15.05
C TYR A 13 -9.05 -21.33 -16.04
N LYS A 14 -9.45 -22.02 -17.09
CA LYS A 14 -10.41 -21.50 -18.07
C LYS A 14 -11.80 -21.36 -17.46
N HIS A 15 -12.25 -22.34 -16.69
CA HIS A 15 -13.57 -22.32 -16.04
C HIS A 15 -13.64 -21.29 -14.90
N GLU A 16 -12.54 -21.09 -14.18
CA GLU A 16 -12.41 -20.00 -13.20
C GLU A 16 -12.34 -18.63 -13.90
N LYS A 17 -11.65 -18.55 -15.04
CA LYS A 17 -11.58 -17.34 -15.85
C LYS A 17 -12.94 -16.91 -16.39
N ASP A 18 -13.74 -17.86 -16.84
CA ASP A 18 -15.10 -17.62 -17.35
C ASP A 18 -16.09 -17.26 -16.23
N LYS A 19 -15.85 -17.70 -14.98
CA LYS A 19 -16.59 -17.25 -13.80
C LYS A 19 -16.15 -15.89 -13.27
N VAL A 20 -14.90 -15.52 -13.47
CA VAL A 20 -14.35 -14.18 -13.14
C VAL A 20 -14.74 -13.14 -14.21
N GLU A 21 -15.21 -13.57 -15.35
CA GLU A 21 -15.74 -12.70 -16.40
C GLU A 21 -17.14 -12.20 -16.09
N MET A 22 -17.45 -11.86 -14.87
CA MET A 22 -18.53 -11.14 -14.79
C MET A 22 -19.21 -10.66 -13.69
N LYS A 23 -19.66 -9.81 -13.95
CA LYS A 23 -21.10 -9.52 -13.88
C LYS A 23 -21.63 -8.86 -12.66
N THR A 24 -20.93 -8.61 -11.58
CA THR A 24 -21.63 -7.91 -10.53
C THR A 24 -20.75 -6.84 -9.91
N LEU A 25 -21.17 -5.59 -10.07
CA LEU A 25 -20.84 -4.49 -9.18
C LEU A 25 -21.35 -4.75 -7.74
N ILE A 26 -21.66 -6.02 -7.43
CA ILE A 26 -22.11 -6.42 -6.10
C ILE A 26 -20.88 -6.64 -5.24
N PRO A 27 -20.76 -5.95 -4.10
CA PRO A 27 -19.67 -6.17 -3.17
C PRO A 27 -19.55 -7.63 -2.77
N GLN A 28 -18.32 -8.12 -2.67
CA GLN A 28 -18.03 -9.52 -2.37
C GLN A 28 -18.57 -9.96 -1.00
N LEU A 29 -18.71 -9.02 -0.07
CA LEU A 29 -19.32 -9.26 1.24
C LEU A 29 -20.68 -9.94 1.12
N PHE A 30 -21.59 -9.38 0.30
CA PHE A 30 -22.95 -9.93 0.15
C PHE A 30 -22.97 -11.30 -0.51
N LEU A 31 -22.01 -11.59 -1.38
CA LEU A 31 -21.87 -12.91 -2.00
C LEU A 31 -21.32 -13.95 -1.01
N SER A 32 -20.38 -13.53 -0.16
CA SER A 32 -19.76 -14.40 0.83
C SER A 32 -20.70 -14.73 1.99
N MET A 33 -21.57 -13.81 2.39
CA MET A 33 -22.52 -14.03 3.50
C MET A 33 -23.52 -15.17 3.24
N LYS A 34 -23.81 -15.54 1.99
CA LYS A 34 -24.77 -16.60 1.68
C LYS A 34 -24.35 -17.99 2.16
N GLN A 35 -23.06 -18.22 2.35
CA GLN A 35 -22.51 -19.52 2.79
C GLN A 35 -21.58 -19.37 4.00
N TYR A 36 -21.79 -18.30 4.80
CA TYR A 36 -20.90 -17.96 5.89
C TYR A 36 -21.17 -18.82 7.12
N THR A 37 -20.12 -19.49 7.63
CA THR A 37 -20.22 -20.36 8.80
C THR A 37 -19.69 -19.66 10.06
N LYS A 38 -20.12 -20.14 11.25
CA LYS A 38 -19.59 -19.65 12.54
C LYS A 38 -18.08 -19.87 12.68
N GLU A 39 -17.58 -20.97 12.12
CA GLU A 39 -16.15 -21.27 12.14
C GLU A 39 -15.35 -20.26 11.30
N GLN A 40 -15.87 -19.90 10.11
CA GLN A 40 -15.27 -18.85 9.29
C GLN A 40 -15.29 -17.50 9.99
N PHE A 41 -16.39 -17.16 10.65
CA PHE A 41 -16.48 -15.92 11.43
C PHE A 41 -15.38 -15.80 12.47
N THR A 42 -15.14 -16.86 13.24
CA THR A 42 -14.08 -16.85 14.27
C THR A 42 -12.70 -16.68 13.64
N LYS A 43 -12.42 -17.37 12.53
CA LYS A 43 -11.15 -17.23 11.81
C LYS A 43 -10.97 -15.83 11.25
N ASP A 44 -12.01 -15.25 10.69
CA ASP A 44 -11.97 -13.89 10.12
C ASP A 44 -11.78 -12.82 11.20
N VAL A 45 -12.43 -12.98 12.37
CA VAL A 45 -12.23 -12.07 13.52
C VAL A 45 -10.77 -12.12 14.00
N VAL A 46 -10.21 -13.31 14.18
CA VAL A 46 -8.80 -13.47 14.61
C VAL A 46 -7.86 -12.86 13.58
N SER A 47 -8.07 -13.14 12.29
CA SER A 47 -7.28 -12.56 11.20
C SER A 47 -7.41 -11.04 11.16
N GLY A 48 -8.61 -10.50 11.37
CA GLY A 48 -8.87 -9.07 11.43
C GLY A 48 -8.13 -8.38 12.56
N ILE A 49 -8.07 -8.99 13.75
CA ILE A 49 -7.32 -8.47 14.89
C ILE A 49 -5.81 -8.44 14.58
N ILE A 50 -5.27 -9.51 14.02
CA ILE A 50 -3.85 -9.59 13.64
C ILE A 50 -3.51 -8.49 12.63
N VAL A 51 -4.35 -8.33 11.61
CA VAL A 51 -4.17 -7.29 10.58
C VAL A 51 -4.26 -5.88 11.19
N ALA A 52 -5.20 -5.64 12.09
CA ALA A 52 -5.33 -4.35 12.76
C ALA A 52 -4.08 -4.00 13.57
N ILE A 53 -3.52 -4.95 14.32
CA ILE A 53 -2.28 -4.76 15.08
C ILE A 53 -1.11 -4.37 14.16
N ILE A 54 -1.00 -5.00 12.99
CA ILE A 54 0.05 -4.70 12.02
C ILE A 54 -0.20 -3.36 11.31
N ALA A 55 -1.47 -3.04 11.00
CA ALA A 55 -1.85 -1.85 10.27
C ALA A 55 -1.64 -0.55 11.06
N LEU A 56 -1.76 -0.57 12.39
CA LEU A 56 -1.61 0.63 13.23
C LEU A 56 -0.23 1.29 13.08
N PRO A 57 0.90 0.62 13.38
CA PRO A 57 2.21 1.24 13.24
C PRO A 57 2.54 1.58 11.79
N LEU A 58 2.10 0.77 10.83
CA LEU A 58 2.30 1.04 9.41
C LEU A 58 1.59 2.33 8.98
N SER A 59 0.35 2.54 9.42
CA SER A 59 -0.43 3.73 9.08
C SER A 59 0.19 4.99 9.67
N ILE A 60 0.69 4.94 10.90
CA ILE A 60 1.40 6.03 11.56
C ILE A 60 2.70 6.37 10.80
N ALA A 61 3.50 5.36 10.49
CA ALA A 61 4.77 5.56 9.79
C ALA A 61 4.57 6.18 8.41
N LEU A 62 3.57 5.73 7.65
CA LEU A 62 3.28 6.27 6.33
C LEU A 62 2.61 7.65 6.38
N ALA A 63 1.84 7.96 7.42
CA ALA A 63 1.33 9.31 7.66
C ALA A 63 2.49 10.30 7.83
N LEU A 64 3.42 9.99 8.72
CA LEU A 64 4.61 10.81 8.94
C LEU A 64 5.46 10.95 7.67
N ALA A 65 5.67 9.86 6.93
CA ALA A 65 6.37 9.89 5.64
C ALA A 65 5.65 10.73 4.57
N SER A 66 4.33 10.89 4.70
CA SER A 66 3.50 11.72 3.83
C SER A 66 3.38 13.18 4.30
N GLY A 67 4.01 13.55 5.41
CA GLY A 67 3.96 14.91 5.95
C GLY A 67 2.63 15.28 6.62
N VAL A 68 1.85 14.27 7.05
CA VAL A 68 0.58 14.45 7.76
C VAL A 68 0.68 13.92 9.19
N THR A 69 -0.32 14.23 10.03
CA THR A 69 -0.30 13.81 11.43
C THR A 69 -0.60 12.31 11.59
N PRO A 70 -0.07 11.66 12.65
CA PRO A 70 -0.36 10.26 12.94
C PRO A 70 -1.86 9.95 13.03
N GLU A 71 -2.63 10.85 13.63
CA GLU A 71 -4.09 10.70 13.79
C GLU A 71 -4.79 10.66 12.43
N GLN A 72 -4.38 11.49 11.48
CA GLN A 72 -4.93 11.51 10.12
C GLN A 72 -4.65 10.18 9.39
N GLY A 73 -3.48 9.60 9.61
CA GLY A 73 -3.15 8.27 9.11
C GLY A 73 -4.05 7.19 9.67
N LEU A 74 -4.28 7.22 10.99
CA LEU A 74 -5.17 6.26 11.66
C LEU A 74 -6.62 6.40 11.20
N TYR A 75 -7.16 7.62 11.15
CA TYR A 75 -8.52 7.85 10.65
C TYR A 75 -8.68 7.36 9.21
N THR A 76 -7.70 7.65 8.36
CA THR A 76 -7.71 7.17 6.97
C THR A 76 -7.71 5.64 6.92
N ALA A 77 -6.87 4.97 7.70
CA ALA A 77 -6.80 3.52 7.74
C ALA A 77 -8.12 2.89 8.21
N ILE A 78 -8.75 3.45 9.25
CA ILE A 78 -10.03 2.95 9.79
C ILE A 78 -11.14 3.14 8.76
N ILE A 79 -11.33 4.37 8.27
CA ILE A 79 -12.45 4.69 7.37
C ILE A 79 -12.27 4.02 6.01
N ALA A 80 -11.10 4.15 5.39
CA ALA A 80 -10.84 3.54 4.09
C ALA A 80 -10.83 2.01 4.18
N GLY A 81 -10.23 1.43 5.22
CA GLY A 81 -10.23 0.00 5.47
C GLY A 81 -11.65 -0.55 5.60
N PHE A 82 -12.51 0.11 6.37
CA PHE A 82 -13.92 -0.27 6.50
C PHE A 82 -14.68 -0.16 5.17
N VAL A 83 -14.61 0.98 4.51
CA VAL A 83 -15.34 1.22 3.24
C VAL A 83 -14.91 0.25 2.16
N ILE A 84 -13.60 -0.01 2.01
CA ILE A 84 -13.08 -0.92 0.98
C ILE A 84 -13.42 -2.37 1.33
N SER A 85 -13.38 -2.76 2.59
CA SER A 85 -13.81 -4.11 3.01
C SER A 85 -15.30 -4.32 2.78
N PHE A 86 -16.11 -3.29 2.97
CA PHE A 86 -17.57 -3.35 2.78
C PHE A 86 -17.98 -3.35 1.31
N LEU A 87 -17.35 -2.50 0.48
CA LEU A 87 -17.70 -2.31 -0.93
C LEU A 87 -16.78 -3.07 -1.90
N GLY A 88 -15.71 -3.68 -1.41
CA GLY A 88 -14.70 -4.32 -2.24
C GLY A 88 -15.19 -5.55 -2.98
N GLY A 89 -14.59 -5.80 -4.14
CA GLY A 89 -14.87 -6.96 -4.99
C GLY A 89 -13.96 -8.16 -4.75
N SER A 90 -13.04 -8.10 -3.77
CA SER A 90 -12.10 -9.18 -3.45
C SER A 90 -12.38 -9.77 -2.07
N LYS A 91 -12.19 -11.09 -1.94
CA LYS A 91 -12.36 -11.81 -0.65
C LYS A 91 -11.21 -11.60 0.33
N VAL A 92 -10.03 -11.26 -0.17
CA VAL A 92 -8.78 -11.30 0.58
C VAL A 92 -7.97 -10.00 0.48
N GLN A 93 -8.57 -8.94 -0.04
CA GLN A 93 -7.92 -7.66 -0.18
C GLN A 93 -8.17 -6.79 1.04
N ILE A 94 -7.09 -6.26 1.61
CA ILE A 94 -7.12 -5.24 2.65
C ILE A 94 -6.59 -3.96 2.03
N ALA A 95 -7.32 -2.87 2.23
CA ALA A 95 -6.83 -1.56 1.85
C ALA A 95 -6.07 -0.94 3.00
N GLY A 96 -5.03 -0.22 2.65
CA GLY A 96 -4.22 0.50 3.59
C GLY A 96 -3.34 1.54 2.89
N PRO A 97 -2.69 2.39 3.65
CA PRO A 97 -1.75 3.35 3.11
C PRO A 97 -0.62 2.60 2.39
N THR A 98 -0.15 3.19 1.29
CA THR A 98 0.95 2.60 0.51
C THR A 98 2.12 3.57 0.41
N ALA A 99 3.32 3.08 0.66
CA ALA A 99 4.54 3.85 0.58
C ALA A 99 4.81 4.45 -0.81
N ALA A 100 4.27 3.82 -1.87
CA ALA A 100 4.38 4.31 -3.24
C ALA A 100 3.78 5.73 -3.40
N PHE A 101 2.72 6.03 -2.68
CA PHE A 101 2.06 7.33 -2.76
C PHE A 101 2.53 8.34 -1.70
N ALA A 102 3.29 7.90 -0.69
CA ALA A 102 3.74 8.78 0.40
C ALA A 102 4.48 10.01 -0.12
N THR A 103 5.37 9.85 -1.10
CA THR A 103 6.11 10.97 -1.70
C THR A 103 5.23 11.91 -2.51
N ILE A 104 4.22 11.38 -3.21
CA ILE A 104 3.25 12.18 -3.98
C ILE A 104 2.39 12.99 -3.02
N VAL A 105 1.87 12.35 -1.98
CA VAL A 105 1.06 13.01 -0.94
C VAL A 105 1.88 14.09 -0.23
N ALA A 106 3.12 13.79 0.18
CA ALA A 106 4.02 14.77 0.79
C ALA A 106 4.24 15.98 -0.12
N GLY A 107 4.43 15.76 -1.43
CA GLY A 107 4.58 16.84 -2.40
C GLY A 107 3.34 17.74 -2.51
N ILE A 108 2.14 17.18 -2.44
CA ILE A 108 0.88 17.93 -2.44
C ILE A 108 0.74 18.72 -1.14
N VAL A 109 1.00 18.07 0.01
CA VAL A 109 0.89 18.71 1.34
C VAL A 109 1.85 19.89 1.46
N ILE A 110 3.09 19.75 1.00
CA ILE A 110 4.09 20.83 1.04
C ILE A 110 3.67 22.01 0.15
N LYS A 111 3.13 21.76 -1.04
CA LYS A 111 2.79 22.81 -2.01
C LYS A 111 1.42 23.45 -1.75
N ASN A 112 0.44 22.66 -1.37
CA ASN A 112 -0.97 23.06 -1.35
C ASN A 112 -1.66 22.86 0.00
N GLY A 113 -0.92 22.39 1.00
CA GLY A 113 -1.47 22.10 2.33
C GLY A 113 -2.47 20.94 2.34
N MET A 114 -3.17 20.79 3.46
CA MET A 114 -4.18 19.73 3.67
C MET A 114 -5.43 19.94 2.80
N GLU A 115 -5.82 21.17 2.52
CA GLU A 115 -6.96 21.48 1.65
C GLU A 115 -6.70 21.02 0.21
N GLY A 116 -5.48 21.26 -0.28
CA GLY A 116 -5.04 20.76 -1.59
C GLY A 116 -5.03 19.24 -1.66
N LEU A 117 -4.60 18.56 -0.59
CA LEU A 117 -4.64 17.10 -0.50
C LEU A 117 -6.09 16.57 -0.51
N ALA A 118 -6.99 17.19 0.26
CA ALA A 118 -8.39 16.81 0.27
C ALA A 118 -9.04 16.95 -1.11
N THR A 119 -8.81 18.06 -1.79
CA THR A 119 -9.31 18.32 -3.15
C THR A 119 -8.76 17.28 -4.14
N ALA A 120 -7.46 17.03 -4.11
CA ALA A 120 -6.81 16.04 -4.98
C ALA A 120 -7.38 14.62 -4.74
N THR A 121 -7.62 14.27 -3.48
CA THR A 121 -8.17 12.96 -3.12
C THR A 121 -9.61 12.78 -3.62
N VAL A 122 -10.46 13.82 -3.49
CA VAL A 122 -11.83 13.79 -4.01
C VAL A 122 -11.83 13.65 -5.53
N LEU A 123 -11.01 14.42 -6.24
CA LEU A 123 -10.88 14.34 -7.69
C LEU A 123 -10.38 12.95 -8.14
N ALA A 124 -9.36 12.42 -7.47
CA ALA A 124 -8.86 11.08 -7.76
C ALA A 124 -9.94 10.01 -7.52
N GLY A 125 -10.70 10.13 -6.43
CA GLY A 125 -11.83 9.26 -6.14
C GLY A 125 -12.90 9.29 -7.23
N LEU A 126 -13.27 10.48 -7.71
CA LEU A 126 -14.22 10.65 -8.80
C LEU A 126 -13.74 9.99 -10.09
N ILE A 127 -12.47 10.19 -10.45
CA ILE A 127 -11.85 9.55 -11.62
C ILE A 127 -11.89 8.03 -11.48
N LEU A 128 -11.54 7.48 -10.31
CA LEU A 128 -11.57 6.04 -10.06
C LEU A 128 -12.98 5.46 -10.16
N VAL A 129 -14.00 6.18 -9.69
CA VAL A 129 -15.40 5.77 -9.84
C VAL A 129 -15.78 5.70 -11.32
N ILE A 130 -15.46 6.72 -12.11
CA ILE A 130 -15.71 6.74 -13.56
C ILE A 130 -14.99 5.57 -14.23
N MET A 131 -13.72 5.34 -13.92
CA MET A 131 -12.93 4.21 -14.44
C MET A 131 -13.58 2.86 -14.07
N GLY A 132 -14.13 2.74 -12.87
CA GLY A 132 -14.85 1.56 -12.42
C GLY A 132 -16.10 1.30 -13.25
N PHE A 133 -16.93 2.32 -13.52
CA PHE A 133 -18.12 2.21 -14.39
C PHE A 133 -17.75 1.84 -15.82
N LEU A 134 -16.68 2.40 -16.35
CA LEU A 134 -16.16 2.10 -17.69
C LEU A 134 -15.45 0.72 -17.74
N ARG A 135 -15.32 0.02 -16.61
CA ARG A 135 -14.63 -1.30 -16.49
C ARG A 135 -13.18 -1.25 -16.98
N LEU A 136 -12.51 -0.13 -16.81
CA LEU A 136 -11.12 0.05 -17.27
C LEU A 136 -10.12 -0.82 -16.48
N GLY A 137 -10.51 -1.37 -15.33
CA GLY A 137 -9.70 -2.35 -14.60
C GLY A 137 -9.32 -3.58 -15.43
N SER A 138 -10.12 -3.94 -16.44
CA SER A 138 -9.79 -5.03 -17.36
C SER A 138 -8.58 -4.75 -18.25
N LEU A 139 -8.19 -3.48 -18.40
CA LEU A 139 -7.01 -3.08 -19.17
C LEU A 139 -5.70 -3.49 -18.52
N ILE A 140 -5.68 -3.76 -17.20
CA ILE A 140 -4.49 -4.22 -16.46
C ILE A 140 -3.91 -5.49 -17.09
N ARG A 141 -4.72 -6.36 -17.66
CA ARG A 141 -4.27 -7.58 -18.35
C ARG A 141 -3.36 -7.34 -19.55
N PHE A 142 -3.41 -6.14 -20.12
CA PHE A 142 -2.56 -5.75 -21.26
C PHE A 142 -1.21 -5.15 -20.83
N ILE A 143 -1.03 -4.90 -19.52
CA ILE A 143 0.23 -4.36 -19.00
C ILE A 143 1.25 -5.52 -18.95
N PRO A 144 2.37 -5.40 -19.69
CA PRO A 144 3.45 -6.38 -19.62
C PRO A 144 4.03 -6.54 -18.22
N TYR A 145 4.41 -7.76 -17.86
CA TYR A 145 5.02 -8.06 -16.56
C TYR A 145 6.28 -7.20 -16.28
N THR A 146 7.05 -6.87 -17.30
CA THR A 146 8.23 -6.02 -17.18
C THR A 146 7.91 -4.62 -16.67
N ILE A 147 6.76 -4.05 -17.03
CA ILE A 147 6.33 -2.73 -16.56
C ILE A 147 5.97 -2.81 -15.08
N THR A 148 5.21 -3.81 -14.67
CA THR A 148 4.86 -3.99 -13.25
C THR A 148 6.06 -4.26 -12.38
N THR A 149 7.01 -5.05 -12.85
CA THR A 149 8.27 -5.33 -12.14
C THR A 149 9.12 -4.06 -12.03
N GLY A 150 9.29 -3.30 -13.12
CA GLY A 150 10.02 -2.04 -13.12
C GLY A 150 9.40 -1.02 -12.15
N PHE A 151 8.09 -0.88 -12.16
CA PHE A 151 7.37 -0.01 -11.23
C PHE A 151 7.59 -0.41 -9.77
N THR A 152 7.46 -1.70 -9.45
CA THR A 152 7.66 -2.22 -8.08
C THR A 152 9.11 -2.03 -7.61
N THR A 153 10.08 -2.28 -8.49
CA THR A 153 11.50 -2.06 -8.19
C THR A 153 11.80 -0.58 -7.96
N GLY A 154 11.24 0.31 -8.77
CA GLY A 154 11.37 1.77 -8.59
C GLY A 154 10.83 2.22 -7.24
N ILE A 155 9.67 1.72 -6.82
CA ILE A 155 9.11 1.99 -5.50
C ILE A 155 10.03 1.48 -4.40
N ALA A 156 10.56 0.26 -4.52
CA ALA A 156 11.45 -0.33 -3.52
C ALA A 156 12.72 0.54 -3.32
N VAL A 157 13.32 0.99 -4.42
CA VAL A 157 14.50 1.88 -4.37
C VAL A 157 14.15 3.22 -3.71
N THR A 158 13.00 3.82 -4.04
CA THR A 158 12.54 5.08 -3.45
C THR A 158 12.31 4.96 -1.95
N ILE A 159 11.68 3.86 -1.51
CA ILE A 159 11.48 3.56 -0.08
C ILE A 159 12.82 3.39 0.62
N PHE A 160 13.71 2.58 0.04
CA PHE A 160 15.03 2.32 0.63
C PHE A 160 15.81 3.61 0.86
N ILE A 161 15.89 4.49 -0.15
CA ILE A 161 16.57 5.79 -0.03
C ILE A 161 15.88 6.67 1.02
N GLY A 162 14.54 6.65 1.07
CA GLY A 162 13.79 7.41 2.07
C GLY A 162 14.07 6.98 3.51
N GLN A 163 14.32 5.68 3.74
CA GLN A 163 14.59 5.14 5.07
C GLN A 163 16.01 5.42 5.59
N ILE A 164 16.95 5.77 4.71
CA ILE A 164 18.34 6.05 5.13
C ILE A 164 18.39 7.17 6.18
N LYS A 165 17.60 8.23 5.97
CA LYS A 165 17.52 9.36 6.90
C LYS A 165 17.15 8.91 8.31
N ASP A 166 16.05 8.16 8.42
CA ASP A 166 15.48 7.75 9.70
C ASP A 166 16.36 6.68 10.38
N PHE A 167 16.91 5.75 9.60
CA PHE A 167 17.81 4.71 10.08
C PHE A 167 19.11 5.29 10.66
N MET A 168 19.68 6.31 10.02
CA MET A 168 20.88 6.99 10.48
C MET A 168 20.60 8.16 11.43
N GLY A 169 19.33 8.52 11.64
CA GLY A 169 18.93 9.65 12.49
C GLY A 169 19.43 10.99 11.97
N LEU A 170 19.47 11.18 10.64
CA LEU A 170 19.98 12.40 10.02
C LEU A 170 18.97 13.54 10.14
N THR A 171 19.46 14.74 10.43
CA THR A 171 18.68 15.98 10.37
C THR A 171 18.90 16.65 9.03
N PHE A 172 17.88 16.61 8.15
CA PHE A 172 17.95 17.31 6.87
C PHE A 172 17.69 18.80 7.05
N MET A 173 18.45 19.64 6.36
CA MET A 173 18.24 21.10 6.34
C MET A 173 17.00 21.47 5.53
N GLU A 174 16.75 20.72 4.47
CA GLU A 174 15.56 20.84 3.62
C GLU A 174 14.87 19.48 3.54
N ALA A 175 13.56 19.47 3.34
CA ALA A 175 12.77 18.25 3.16
C ALA A 175 12.49 18.00 1.67
N PRO A 176 13.46 17.49 0.88
CA PRO A 176 13.26 17.27 -0.54
C PRO A 176 12.23 16.17 -0.77
N VAL A 177 11.31 16.42 -1.68
CA VAL A 177 10.30 15.43 -2.10
C VAL A 177 10.91 14.41 -3.05
N GLU A 178 11.83 14.85 -3.90
CA GLU A 178 12.46 14.04 -4.92
C GLU A 178 13.52 13.09 -4.35
N THR A 179 13.58 11.88 -4.89
CA THR A 179 14.51 10.83 -4.43
C THR A 179 15.98 11.26 -4.58
N MET A 180 16.31 11.95 -5.68
CA MET A 180 17.68 12.46 -5.90
C MET A 180 18.04 13.57 -4.93
N GLY A 181 17.09 14.45 -4.59
CA GLY A 181 17.26 15.46 -3.57
C GLY A 181 17.51 14.84 -2.18
N LYS A 182 16.78 13.77 -1.84
CA LYS A 182 17.01 13.02 -0.59
C LYS A 182 18.41 12.43 -0.53
N LEU A 183 18.90 11.86 -1.63
CA LEU A 183 20.25 11.29 -1.69
C LEU A 183 21.33 12.38 -1.50
N GLY A 184 21.14 13.54 -2.13
CA GLY A 184 22.00 14.70 -1.94
C GLY A 184 22.05 15.18 -0.49
N GLN A 185 20.89 15.25 0.18
CA GLN A 185 20.80 15.62 1.60
C GLN A 185 21.45 14.57 2.53
N VAL A 186 21.32 13.27 2.23
CA VAL A 186 22.01 12.21 2.98
C VAL A 186 23.51 12.45 2.96
N ILE A 187 24.10 12.74 1.82
CA ILE A 187 25.53 12.98 1.67
C ILE A 187 25.95 14.27 2.40
N SER A 188 25.17 15.34 2.23
CA SER A 188 25.49 16.66 2.83
C SER A 188 25.32 16.68 4.34
N CYS A 189 24.37 15.92 4.89
CA CYS A 189 24.02 15.91 6.30
C CYS A 189 24.60 14.70 7.06
N ILE A 190 25.56 13.98 6.49
CA ILE A 190 26.16 12.79 7.12
C ILE A 190 26.81 13.11 8.49
N ASN A 191 27.26 14.36 8.67
CA ASN A 191 27.85 14.85 9.92
C ASN A 191 26.82 14.97 11.06
N THR A 192 25.52 14.92 10.77
CA THR A 192 24.44 14.97 11.77
C THR A 192 24.03 13.58 12.27
N LEU A 193 24.81 12.54 11.92
CA LEU A 193 24.53 11.15 12.26
C LEU A 193 24.28 10.98 13.77
N ASN A 194 23.14 10.38 14.12
CA ASN A 194 22.79 10.07 15.49
C ASN A 194 23.10 8.60 15.79
N LEU A 195 24.16 8.40 16.60
CA LEU A 195 24.64 7.07 16.96
C LEU A 195 23.58 6.25 17.72
N GLN A 196 22.70 6.90 18.49
CA GLN A 196 21.64 6.23 19.24
C GLN A 196 20.56 5.71 18.28
N ALA A 197 20.14 6.51 17.30
CA ALA A 197 19.19 6.10 16.27
C ALA A 197 19.75 4.93 15.44
N LEU A 198 21.02 5.03 15.03
CA LEU A 198 21.69 3.97 14.29
C LEU A 198 21.77 2.66 15.10
N ALA A 199 22.09 2.73 16.39
CA ALA A 199 22.15 1.56 17.26
C ALA A 199 20.78 0.88 17.39
N VAL A 200 19.72 1.66 17.63
CA VAL A 200 18.35 1.15 17.72
C VAL A 200 17.94 0.52 16.38
N GLY A 201 18.21 1.19 15.27
CA GLY A 201 17.93 0.67 13.92
C GLY A 201 18.65 -0.65 13.63
N ALA A 202 19.94 -0.72 13.96
CA ALA A 202 20.76 -1.93 13.76
C ALA A 202 20.27 -3.10 14.63
N VAL A 203 19.95 -2.86 15.91
CA VAL A 203 19.40 -3.88 16.80
C VAL A 203 18.04 -4.37 16.30
N SER A 204 17.16 -3.46 15.91
CA SER A 204 15.85 -3.83 15.34
C SER A 204 15.98 -4.67 14.08
N LEU A 205 16.90 -4.30 13.19
CA LEU A 205 17.18 -5.05 11.97
C LEU A 205 17.76 -6.43 12.29
N ALA A 206 18.68 -6.52 13.25
CA ALA A 206 19.24 -7.79 13.68
C ALA A 206 18.17 -8.73 14.25
N ILE A 207 17.25 -8.23 15.06
CA ILE A 207 16.12 -9.01 15.57
C ILE A 207 15.25 -9.54 14.44
N LEU A 208 14.94 -8.70 13.43
CA LEU A 208 14.13 -9.10 12.28
C LEU A 208 14.81 -10.16 11.39
N ILE A 209 16.15 -10.14 11.29
CA ILE A 209 16.89 -11.12 10.49
C ILE A 209 17.05 -12.45 11.25
N LEU A 210 17.18 -12.40 12.58
CA LEU A 210 17.43 -13.59 13.40
C LEU A 210 16.13 -14.32 13.79
N TRP A 211 14.99 -13.65 13.75
CA TRP A 211 13.66 -14.22 13.99
C TRP A 211 13.15 -15.02 12.79
#